data_9b875d6e404b463e793172d4696a1a07
#
_entry.id   9b875d6e404b463e793172d4696a1a07
#
_cell.length_a   1.000
_cell.length_b   1.000
_cell.length_c   1.000
_cell.angle_alpha   90.00
_cell.angle_beta   90.00
_cell.angle_gamma   90.00
#
_symmetry.space_group_name_H-M   'P 1'
#
loop_
_entity.id
_entity.type
_entity.pdbx_description
1 polymer ?
#
loop_
_entity_poly.entity_id
_entity_poly.type
_entity_poly.pdbx_seq_one_letter_code
_entity_poly.pdbx_strand_id
1 'polypeptide(L)'
;MKQHGRILKVYNSVLHVAAEDAVILCKLRGRIKKGRSDTEILPGDIVVLDRISPKEGVIEHVEQRSNLLQRPRVANLTQIVITVAAASPDPHPLVVSRFLVLAECSGAAKIVLCINKMDLYRGDSEHFLAEYEAAGYPVLRVSAECGTGLDDLRRRLAGEITVFAGPSGAGKSSLLNALDPSLALVTGAVSEKIGRGRHTTRRAELLPFMNGYVVDTPGFTQQELTEISQEKLTACFSEFSKYGGCRFAPCSHSHEPGCAVKAAAAAGEISCERYDAYIALLDEIRSKKK
;
A
#
# COMPACT_ATOMS: atom_id res chain seq x y z
N MET A 1 -28.50 5.99 -20.13
CA MET A 1 -28.89 6.08 -18.71
C MET A 1 -27.63 6.31 -17.90
N LYS A 2 -27.61 7.41 -17.13
CA LYS A 2 -26.42 7.76 -16.33
C LYS A 2 -26.32 6.85 -15.12
N GLN A 3 -25.12 6.34 -14.88
CA GLN A 3 -24.81 5.48 -13.74
C GLN A 3 -23.37 5.73 -13.25
N HIS A 4 -23.10 5.37 -12.00
CA HIS A 4 -21.77 5.43 -11.44
C HIS A 4 -21.00 4.13 -11.77
N GLY A 5 -19.69 4.24 -11.88
CA GLY A 5 -18.83 3.08 -12.06
C GLY A 5 -17.42 3.37 -11.57
N ARG A 6 -16.63 2.31 -11.44
CA ARG A 6 -15.21 2.37 -11.02
C ARG A 6 -14.31 1.89 -12.14
N ILE A 7 -13.27 2.64 -12.44
CA ILE A 7 -12.25 2.22 -13.41
C ILE A 7 -11.48 1.04 -12.83
N LEU A 8 -11.54 -0.11 -13.52
CA LEU A 8 -10.76 -1.30 -13.19
C LEU A 8 -9.38 -1.24 -13.82
N LYS A 9 -9.33 -0.90 -15.11
CA LYS A 9 -8.09 -0.77 -15.88
C LYS A 9 -8.25 0.15 -17.07
N VAL A 10 -7.11 0.64 -17.55
CA VAL A 10 -7.00 1.44 -18.77
C VAL A 10 -6.12 0.71 -19.77
N TYR A 11 -6.68 0.31 -20.92
CA TYR A 11 -5.95 -0.40 -21.96
C TYR A 11 -6.24 0.18 -23.33
N ASN A 12 -5.20 0.59 -24.08
CA ASN A 12 -5.33 1.15 -25.44
C ASN A 12 -6.43 2.23 -25.58
N SER A 13 -6.50 3.16 -24.63
CA SER A 13 -7.53 4.22 -24.57
C SER A 13 -8.96 3.73 -24.35
N VAL A 14 -9.15 2.44 -24.05
CA VAL A 14 -10.41 1.87 -23.60
C VAL A 14 -10.37 1.72 -22.07
N LEU A 15 -11.43 2.17 -21.43
CA LEU A 15 -11.60 2.19 -19.99
C LEU A 15 -12.56 1.07 -19.60
N HIS A 16 -12.07 0.10 -18.83
CA HIS A 16 -12.91 -0.96 -18.28
C HIS A 16 -13.52 -0.44 -16.98
N VAL A 17 -14.82 -0.30 -16.95
CA VAL A 17 -15.56 0.29 -15.83
C VAL A 17 -16.45 -0.76 -15.20
N ALA A 18 -16.25 -1.05 -13.92
CA ALA A 18 -17.21 -1.83 -13.14
C ALA A 18 -18.41 -0.94 -12.82
N ALA A 19 -19.57 -1.32 -13.30
CA ALA A 19 -20.87 -0.76 -12.96
C ALA A 19 -21.69 -1.81 -12.19
N GLU A 20 -22.90 -1.45 -11.75
CA GLU A 20 -23.71 -2.29 -10.84
C GLU A 20 -23.86 -3.74 -11.30
N ASP A 21 -24.04 -3.97 -12.59
CA ASP A 21 -24.39 -5.26 -13.17
C ASP A 21 -23.32 -5.87 -14.09
N ALA A 22 -22.34 -5.09 -14.53
CA ALA A 22 -21.39 -5.54 -15.55
C ALA A 22 -20.11 -4.69 -15.62
N VAL A 23 -19.11 -5.23 -16.30
CA VAL A 23 -17.96 -4.45 -16.77
C VAL A 23 -18.28 -3.85 -18.13
N ILE A 24 -18.24 -2.53 -18.22
CA ILE A 24 -18.58 -1.75 -19.40
C ILE A 24 -17.31 -1.18 -20.01
N LEU A 25 -17.15 -1.33 -21.33
CA LEU A 25 -16.05 -0.75 -22.08
C LEU A 25 -16.40 0.71 -22.44
N CYS A 26 -15.67 1.64 -21.85
CA CYS A 26 -15.96 3.06 -22.00
C CYS A 26 -14.88 3.81 -22.77
N LYS A 27 -15.31 4.87 -23.45
CA LYS A 27 -14.45 5.91 -24.04
C LYS A 27 -14.73 7.23 -23.33
N LEU A 28 -13.77 8.16 -23.39
CA LEU A 28 -13.97 9.52 -22.87
C LEU A 28 -14.78 10.37 -23.83
N ARG A 29 -15.70 11.16 -23.31
CA ARG A 29 -16.36 12.19 -24.08
C ARG A 29 -15.37 13.26 -24.53
N GLY A 30 -15.50 13.77 -25.75
CA GLY A 30 -14.54 14.69 -26.36
C GLY A 30 -14.24 15.97 -25.56
N ARG A 31 -15.17 16.44 -24.72
CA ARG A 31 -14.97 17.59 -23.81
C ARG A 31 -13.98 17.29 -22.67
N ILE A 32 -13.93 16.06 -22.16
CA ILE A 32 -12.98 15.65 -21.11
C ILE A 32 -11.57 15.59 -21.69
N LYS A 33 -11.43 15.20 -22.97
CA LYS A 33 -10.14 15.20 -23.68
C LYS A 33 -9.54 16.60 -23.87
N LYS A 34 -10.38 17.63 -23.96
CA LYS A 34 -9.96 19.02 -24.23
C LYS A 34 -9.82 19.89 -22.98
N GLY A 35 -10.38 19.47 -21.85
CA GLY A 35 -10.63 20.35 -20.71
C GLY A 35 -9.64 20.31 -19.55
N ARG A 36 -8.71 19.37 -19.48
CA ARG A 36 -7.65 19.35 -18.46
C ARG A 36 -6.49 18.47 -18.92
N SER A 37 -5.37 19.10 -19.18
CA SER A 37 -4.10 18.46 -19.54
C SER A 37 -3.48 17.62 -18.39
N ASP A 38 -4.05 17.63 -17.17
CA ASP A 38 -3.40 17.09 -15.99
C ASP A 38 -4.15 15.95 -15.28
N THR A 39 -5.28 15.45 -15.79
CA THR A 39 -5.98 14.36 -15.10
C THR A 39 -5.92 13.09 -15.91
N GLU A 40 -4.79 12.40 -15.81
CA GLU A 40 -4.70 11.02 -16.27
C GLU A 40 -5.73 10.16 -15.51
N ILE A 41 -6.56 9.41 -16.24
CA ILE A 41 -7.52 8.49 -15.65
C ILE A 41 -6.79 7.25 -15.17
N LEU A 42 -7.08 6.85 -13.95
CA LEU A 42 -6.39 5.80 -13.25
C LEU A 42 -7.36 4.70 -12.80
N PRO A 43 -6.88 3.46 -12.63
CA PRO A 43 -7.61 2.46 -11.88
C PRO A 43 -8.01 2.98 -10.50
N GLY A 44 -9.24 2.69 -10.09
CA GLY A 44 -9.82 3.19 -8.85
C GLY A 44 -10.62 4.49 -8.99
N ASP A 45 -10.48 5.25 -10.08
CA ASP A 45 -11.31 6.44 -10.30
C ASP A 45 -12.79 6.08 -10.32
N ILE A 46 -13.60 6.93 -9.68
CA ILE A 46 -15.04 6.86 -9.74
C ILE A 46 -15.49 7.76 -10.90
N VAL A 47 -16.38 7.26 -11.73
CA VAL A 47 -16.84 7.94 -12.94
C VAL A 47 -18.35 7.91 -13.05
N VAL A 48 -18.89 8.93 -13.69
CA VAL A 48 -20.28 8.94 -14.19
C VAL A 48 -20.21 8.60 -15.67
N LEU A 49 -20.90 7.56 -16.06
CA LEU A 49 -20.96 7.11 -17.47
C LEU A 49 -22.39 7.09 -17.98
N ASP A 50 -22.53 7.33 -19.27
CA ASP A 50 -23.76 7.11 -20.02
C ASP A 50 -23.64 5.80 -20.81
N ARG A 51 -24.48 4.82 -20.48
CA ARG A 51 -24.48 3.50 -21.10
C ARG A 51 -25.15 3.56 -22.47
N ILE A 52 -24.42 3.20 -23.51
CA ILE A 52 -24.89 3.20 -24.89
C ILE A 52 -25.47 1.84 -25.27
N SER A 53 -24.81 0.76 -24.81
CA SER A 53 -25.21 -0.62 -25.03
C SER A 53 -24.96 -1.46 -23.76
N PRO A 54 -25.37 -2.76 -23.73
CA PRO A 54 -25.07 -3.62 -22.59
C PRO A 54 -23.57 -3.71 -22.21
N LYS A 55 -22.67 -3.47 -23.16
CA LYS A 55 -21.21 -3.61 -22.97
C LYS A 55 -20.41 -2.34 -23.25
N GLU A 56 -21.05 -1.25 -23.70
CA GLU A 56 -20.36 -0.02 -24.10
C GLU A 56 -20.97 1.21 -23.46
N GLY A 57 -20.10 2.18 -23.13
CA GLY A 57 -20.51 3.45 -22.54
C GLY A 57 -19.54 4.59 -22.85
N VAL A 58 -19.95 5.79 -22.47
CA VAL A 58 -19.14 7.01 -22.56
C VAL A 58 -19.03 7.63 -21.18
N ILE A 59 -17.81 7.94 -20.75
CA ILE A 59 -17.58 8.64 -19.49
C ILE A 59 -17.88 10.13 -19.70
N GLU A 60 -18.76 10.65 -18.88
CA GLU A 60 -19.18 12.04 -18.86
C GLU A 60 -18.43 12.87 -17.82
N HIS A 61 -18.07 12.26 -16.68
CA HIS A 61 -17.42 12.94 -15.58
C HIS A 61 -16.53 11.95 -14.80
N VAL A 62 -15.42 12.46 -14.26
CA VAL A 62 -14.56 11.77 -13.30
C VAL A 62 -14.69 12.49 -11.98
N GLU A 63 -15.04 11.76 -10.92
CA GLU A 63 -15.21 12.32 -9.59
C GLU A 63 -13.89 12.70 -8.94
N GLN A 64 -13.96 13.55 -7.92
CA GLN A 64 -12.81 13.94 -7.14
C GLN A 64 -12.25 12.72 -6.38
N ARG A 65 -10.95 12.52 -6.45
CA ARG A 65 -10.25 11.48 -5.73
C ARG A 65 -10.19 11.80 -4.24
N SER A 66 -10.39 10.79 -3.39
CA SER A 66 -10.12 10.88 -1.95
C SER A 66 -8.62 10.81 -1.66
N ASN A 67 -7.91 9.98 -2.41
CA ASN A 67 -6.45 9.83 -2.33
C ASN A 67 -5.88 9.32 -3.65
N LEU A 68 -4.57 9.34 -3.77
CA LEU A 68 -3.83 8.85 -4.93
C LEU A 68 -2.52 8.21 -4.48
N LEU A 69 -2.42 6.90 -4.65
CA LEU A 69 -1.15 6.20 -4.56
C LEU A 69 -0.33 6.48 -5.83
N GLN A 70 0.92 6.90 -5.68
CA GLN A 70 1.76 7.32 -6.81
C GLN A 70 2.43 6.15 -7.53
N ARG A 71 2.80 5.10 -6.80
CA ARG A 71 3.43 3.89 -7.34
C ARG A 71 2.98 2.65 -6.57
N PRO A 72 2.16 1.81 -7.17
CA PRO A 72 1.48 1.98 -8.48
C PRO A 72 0.46 3.12 -8.46
N ARG A 73 0.20 3.74 -9.62
CA ARG A 73 -0.80 4.82 -9.69
C ARG A 73 -2.21 4.26 -9.61
N VAL A 74 -2.83 4.42 -8.44
CA VAL A 74 -4.18 3.95 -8.13
C VAL A 74 -4.91 5.02 -7.32
N ALA A 75 -6.13 5.34 -7.73
CA ALA A 75 -6.99 6.30 -7.05
C ALA A 75 -7.94 5.62 -6.06
N ASN A 76 -8.38 6.37 -5.04
CA ASN A 76 -9.42 5.97 -4.09
C ASN A 76 -9.13 4.65 -3.37
N LEU A 77 -7.86 4.44 -3.02
CA LEU A 77 -7.40 3.31 -2.24
C LEU A 77 -7.95 3.40 -0.81
N THR A 78 -8.48 2.30 -0.29
CA THR A 78 -9.02 2.27 1.07
C THR A 78 -8.10 1.58 2.07
N GLN A 79 -7.28 0.62 1.60
CA GLN A 79 -6.45 -0.19 2.48
C GLN A 79 -5.10 -0.54 1.86
N ILE A 80 -4.06 -0.57 2.71
CA ILE A 80 -2.76 -1.17 2.38
C ILE A 80 -2.49 -2.32 3.36
N VAL A 81 -2.16 -3.49 2.82
CA VAL A 81 -1.69 -4.65 3.57
C VAL A 81 -0.20 -4.79 3.35
N ILE A 82 0.59 -4.48 4.38
CA ILE A 82 2.04 -4.66 4.36
C ILE A 82 2.34 -6.11 4.74
N THR A 83 2.77 -6.90 3.78
CA THR A 83 3.09 -8.31 3.98
C THR A 83 4.58 -8.49 4.19
N VAL A 84 4.97 -9.08 5.30
CA VAL A 84 6.33 -9.53 5.60
C VAL A 84 6.32 -11.02 5.93
N ALA A 85 7.44 -11.69 5.75
CA ALA A 85 7.57 -13.09 6.17
C ALA A 85 8.02 -13.17 7.63
N ALA A 86 7.51 -14.13 8.38
CA ALA A 86 8.01 -14.45 9.72
C ALA A 86 9.44 -15.02 9.67
N ALA A 87 9.77 -15.70 8.56
CA ALA A 87 11.11 -16.18 8.23
C ALA A 87 11.26 -16.36 6.71
N SER A 88 12.49 -16.40 6.20
CA SER A 88 12.83 -16.68 4.78
C SER A 88 12.07 -15.80 3.75
N PRO A 89 12.37 -14.48 3.67
CA PRO A 89 13.43 -13.75 4.38
C PRO A 89 13.00 -13.31 5.79
N ASP A 90 13.97 -13.18 6.69
CA ASP A 90 13.70 -12.67 8.03
C ASP A 90 13.22 -11.21 7.97
N PRO A 91 12.28 -10.83 8.84
CA PRO A 91 11.78 -9.48 8.88
C PRO A 91 12.88 -8.51 9.36
N HIS A 92 13.04 -7.38 8.67
CA HIS A 92 14.01 -6.36 9.04
C HIS A 92 13.30 -5.07 9.45
N PRO A 93 13.51 -4.54 10.67
CA PRO A 93 12.81 -3.37 11.21
C PRO A 93 12.80 -2.17 10.27
N LEU A 94 13.95 -1.82 9.69
CA LEU A 94 14.07 -0.73 8.73
C LEU A 94 13.20 -0.93 7.48
N VAL A 95 13.14 -2.17 6.97
CA VAL A 95 12.34 -2.49 5.77
C VAL A 95 10.85 -2.34 6.07
N VAL A 96 10.39 -2.88 7.20
CA VAL A 96 8.99 -2.78 7.62
C VAL A 96 8.61 -1.32 7.87
N SER A 97 9.43 -0.58 8.61
CA SER A 97 9.20 0.84 8.89
C SER A 97 9.15 1.67 7.61
N ARG A 98 9.99 1.37 6.60
CA ARG A 98 9.92 2.01 5.28
C ARG A 98 8.57 1.80 4.61
N PHE A 99 8.05 0.56 4.58
CA PHE A 99 6.75 0.28 3.99
C PHE A 99 5.61 0.97 4.75
N LEU A 100 5.69 1.02 6.08
CA LEU A 100 4.72 1.75 6.91
C LEU A 100 4.72 3.25 6.59
N VAL A 101 5.90 3.89 6.52
CA VAL A 101 6.01 5.31 6.14
C VAL A 101 5.41 5.58 4.77
N LEU A 102 5.69 4.73 3.78
CA LEU A 102 5.11 4.86 2.44
C LEU A 102 3.59 4.68 2.44
N ALA A 103 3.08 3.76 3.25
CA ALA A 103 1.65 3.54 3.40
C ALA A 103 0.96 4.73 4.09
N GLU A 104 1.50 5.25 5.18
CA GLU A 104 1.00 6.46 5.86
C GLU A 104 0.96 7.67 4.92
N CYS A 105 2.02 7.87 4.13
CA CYS A 105 2.10 8.96 3.17
C CYS A 105 1.16 8.81 1.96
N SER A 106 0.59 7.64 1.74
CA SER A 106 -0.33 7.39 0.61
C SER A 106 -1.73 7.96 0.82
N GLY A 107 -2.09 8.26 2.07
CA GLY A 107 -3.44 8.68 2.45
C GLY A 107 -4.46 7.53 2.47
N ALA A 108 -4.01 6.27 2.50
CA ALA A 108 -4.91 5.13 2.72
C ALA A 108 -5.53 5.19 4.13
N ALA A 109 -6.84 4.92 4.22
CA ALA A 109 -7.56 5.00 5.49
C ALA A 109 -7.19 3.86 6.47
N LYS A 110 -6.73 2.73 5.93
CA LYS A 110 -6.42 1.51 6.71
C LYS A 110 -5.05 0.97 6.32
N ILE A 111 -4.21 0.71 7.32
CA ILE A 111 -2.92 0.05 7.16
C ILE A 111 -2.91 -1.17 8.07
N VAL A 112 -2.57 -2.32 7.51
CA VAL A 112 -2.52 -3.61 8.21
C VAL A 112 -1.14 -4.22 7.99
N LEU A 113 -0.49 -4.65 9.05
CA LEU A 113 0.73 -5.44 8.98
C LEU A 113 0.37 -6.93 8.97
N CYS A 114 0.71 -7.63 7.90
CA CYS A 114 0.41 -9.04 7.70
C CYS A 114 1.70 -9.85 7.74
N ILE A 115 1.86 -10.67 8.78
CA ILE A 115 3.00 -11.54 8.96
C ILE A 115 2.66 -12.90 8.37
N ASN A 116 3.21 -13.17 7.20
CA ASN A 116 3.02 -14.42 6.48
C ASN A 116 4.11 -15.45 6.83
N LYS A 117 3.91 -16.70 6.43
CA LYS A 117 4.79 -17.85 6.69
C LYS A 117 4.93 -18.16 8.18
N MET A 118 3.85 -18.02 8.94
CA MET A 118 3.84 -18.39 10.37
C MET A 118 4.13 -19.86 10.62
N ASP A 119 4.01 -20.71 9.61
CA ASP A 119 4.48 -22.11 9.61
C ASP A 119 5.99 -22.26 9.79
N LEU A 120 6.76 -21.24 9.40
CA LEU A 120 8.23 -21.20 9.56
C LEU A 120 8.68 -20.45 10.83
N TYR A 121 7.73 -19.89 11.59
CA TYR A 121 8.03 -19.06 12.75
C TYR A 121 8.64 -19.89 13.91
N ARG A 122 9.73 -19.38 14.49
CA ARG A 122 10.49 -20.08 15.58
C ARG A 122 10.51 -19.31 16.91
N GLY A 123 9.71 -18.27 17.06
CA GLY A 123 9.65 -17.48 18.31
C GLY A 123 10.59 -16.28 18.37
N ASP A 124 11.59 -16.19 17.53
CA ASP A 124 12.66 -15.18 17.64
C ASP A 124 12.20 -13.74 17.32
N SER A 125 11.05 -13.58 16.68
CA SER A 125 10.52 -12.26 16.23
C SER A 125 9.32 -11.76 17.03
N GLU A 126 8.95 -12.37 18.16
CA GLU A 126 7.75 -11.96 18.92
C GLU A 126 7.88 -10.52 19.44
N HIS A 127 9.04 -10.16 19.96
CA HIS A 127 9.32 -8.81 20.43
C HIS A 127 9.13 -7.77 19.28
N PHE A 128 9.67 -8.07 18.11
CA PHE A 128 9.54 -7.26 16.92
C PHE A 128 8.09 -7.01 16.52
N LEU A 129 7.22 -8.03 16.59
CA LEU A 129 5.81 -7.88 16.23
C LEU A 129 5.03 -7.05 17.25
N ALA A 130 5.31 -7.23 18.54
CA ALA A 130 4.69 -6.49 19.63
C ALA A 130 4.93 -4.97 19.52
N GLU A 131 6.07 -4.55 18.99
CA GLU A 131 6.39 -3.13 18.80
C GLU A 131 5.46 -2.44 17.81
N TYR A 132 5.08 -3.11 16.72
CA TYR A 132 4.14 -2.53 15.75
C TYR A 132 2.71 -2.52 16.26
N GLU A 133 2.32 -3.52 17.06
CA GLU A 133 1.03 -3.51 17.77
C GLU A 133 0.98 -2.35 18.77
N ALA A 134 2.05 -2.13 19.54
CA ALA A 134 2.17 -1.00 20.47
C ALA A 134 2.17 0.37 19.77
N ALA A 135 2.69 0.42 18.53
CA ALA A 135 2.60 1.60 17.66
C ALA A 135 1.21 1.81 17.06
N GLY A 136 0.25 0.89 17.31
CA GLY A 136 -1.15 1.01 16.90
C GLY A 136 -1.50 0.35 15.56
N TYR A 137 -0.59 -0.38 14.93
CA TYR A 137 -0.90 -1.10 13.70
C TYR A 137 -1.61 -2.43 13.99
N PRO A 138 -2.75 -2.72 13.31
CA PRO A 138 -3.33 -4.04 13.33
C PRO A 138 -2.35 -5.06 12.74
N VAL A 139 -1.99 -6.09 13.51
CA VAL A 139 -1.08 -7.16 13.07
C VAL A 139 -1.87 -8.44 12.86
N LEU A 140 -1.76 -9.03 11.67
CA LEU A 140 -2.32 -10.33 11.33
C LEU A 140 -1.19 -11.35 11.16
N ARG A 141 -1.34 -12.50 11.83
CA ARG A 141 -0.43 -13.63 11.72
C ARG A 141 -1.06 -14.69 10.84
N VAL A 142 -0.45 -14.96 9.67
CA VAL A 142 -1.03 -15.84 8.66
C VAL A 142 -0.01 -16.83 8.10
N SER A 143 -0.49 -17.92 7.55
CA SER A 143 0.29 -18.82 6.70
C SER A 143 -0.50 -19.14 5.45
N ALA A 144 0.01 -18.74 4.29
CA ALA A 144 -0.54 -19.13 3.00
C ALA A 144 -0.44 -20.64 2.75
N GLU A 145 0.56 -21.29 3.33
CA GLU A 145 0.82 -22.74 3.18
C GLU A 145 -0.16 -23.58 4.00
N CYS A 146 -0.34 -23.23 5.29
CA CYS A 146 -1.17 -24.00 6.21
C CYS A 146 -2.61 -23.47 6.33
N GLY A 147 -2.94 -22.33 5.74
CA GLY A 147 -4.27 -21.71 5.85
C GLY A 147 -4.54 -20.97 7.16
N THR A 148 -3.59 -20.95 8.09
CA THR A 148 -3.74 -20.28 9.40
C THR A 148 -3.98 -18.79 9.21
N GLY A 149 -4.95 -18.21 9.93
CA GLY A 149 -5.23 -16.76 9.94
C GLY A 149 -5.86 -16.20 8.65
N LEU A 150 -6.09 -17.03 7.62
CA LEU A 150 -6.66 -16.56 6.35
C LEU A 150 -8.09 -16.02 6.49
N ASP A 151 -8.89 -16.54 7.41
CA ASP A 151 -10.26 -16.06 7.61
C ASP A 151 -10.29 -14.65 8.22
N ASP A 152 -9.34 -14.33 9.10
CA ASP A 152 -9.19 -12.99 9.64
C ASP A 152 -8.77 -12.00 8.55
N LEU A 153 -7.84 -12.42 7.70
CA LEU A 153 -7.42 -11.64 6.56
C LEU A 153 -8.58 -11.45 5.56
N ARG A 154 -9.38 -12.50 5.27
CA ARG A 154 -10.59 -12.39 4.42
C ARG A 154 -11.55 -11.33 4.94
N ARG A 155 -11.84 -11.34 6.24
CA ARG A 155 -12.73 -10.34 6.86
C ARG A 155 -12.20 -8.93 6.72
N ARG A 156 -10.89 -8.74 6.79
CA ARG A 156 -10.24 -7.43 6.63
C ARG A 156 -10.25 -6.93 5.20
N LEU A 157 -10.24 -7.82 4.21
CA LEU A 157 -10.20 -7.46 2.79
C LEU A 157 -11.59 -7.21 2.19
N ALA A 158 -12.64 -7.73 2.82
CA ALA A 158 -13.99 -7.67 2.29
C ALA A 158 -14.48 -6.22 2.10
N GLY A 159 -14.88 -5.88 0.87
CA GLY A 159 -15.38 -4.55 0.50
C GLY A 159 -14.31 -3.46 0.33
N GLU A 160 -13.03 -3.78 0.54
CA GLU A 160 -11.93 -2.81 0.46
C GLU A 160 -11.29 -2.77 -0.93
N ILE A 161 -10.64 -1.65 -1.23
CA ILE A 161 -9.69 -1.54 -2.34
C ILE A 161 -8.29 -1.64 -1.75
N THR A 162 -7.68 -2.81 -1.88
CA THR A 162 -6.46 -3.16 -1.16
C THR A 162 -5.25 -3.26 -2.08
N VAL A 163 -4.16 -2.59 -1.70
CA VAL A 163 -2.82 -2.83 -2.24
C VAL A 163 -2.04 -3.72 -1.28
N PHE A 164 -1.44 -4.78 -1.81
CA PHE A 164 -0.46 -5.59 -1.07
C PHE A 164 0.94 -5.03 -1.29
N ALA A 165 1.57 -4.57 -0.23
CA ALA A 165 2.93 -4.05 -0.18
C ALA A 165 3.84 -5.02 0.57
N GLY A 166 5.15 -4.86 0.47
CA GLY A 166 6.13 -5.64 1.24
C GLY A 166 7.27 -6.18 0.38
N PRO A 167 8.35 -6.67 1.01
CA PRO A 167 9.56 -7.12 0.32
C PRO A 167 9.28 -8.30 -0.62
N SER A 168 10.22 -8.50 -1.56
CA SER A 168 10.22 -9.72 -2.38
C SER A 168 10.39 -10.95 -1.49
N GLY A 169 9.73 -12.05 -1.85
CA GLY A 169 9.77 -13.27 -1.05
C GLY A 169 8.86 -13.29 0.19
N ALA A 170 8.17 -12.21 0.54
CA ALA A 170 7.19 -12.20 1.65
C ALA A 170 5.95 -13.09 1.42
N GLY A 171 5.76 -13.57 0.17
CA GLY A 171 4.66 -14.48 -0.16
C GLY A 171 3.34 -13.79 -0.49
N LYS A 172 3.34 -12.54 -0.96
CA LYS A 172 2.13 -11.79 -1.35
C LYS A 172 1.25 -12.53 -2.35
N SER A 173 1.84 -12.99 -3.46
CA SER A 173 1.10 -13.73 -4.50
C SER A 173 0.59 -15.09 -3.99
N SER A 174 1.38 -15.79 -3.18
CA SER A 174 0.97 -17.06 -2.56
C SER A 174 -0.22 -16.84 -1.61
N LEU A 175 -0.18 -15.75 -0.84
CA LEU A 175 -1.25 -15.38 0.08
C LEU A 175 -2.55 -15.06 -0.67
N LEU A 176 -2.47 -14.27 -1.74
CA LEU A 176 -3.62 -13.95 -2.58
C LEU A 176 -4.21 -15.18 -3.26
N ASN A 177 -3.37 -16.08 -3.78
CA ASN A 177 -3.82 -17.34 -4.36
C ASN A 177 -4.44 -18.30 -3.32
N ALA A 178 -3.94 -18.29 -2.07
CA ALA A 178 -4.53 -19.08 -0.99
C ALA A 178 -5.90 -18.53 -0.55
N LEU A 179 -6.10 -17.22 -0.66
CA LEU A 179 -7.38 -16.58 -0.40
C LEU A 179 -8.38 -16.81 -1.53
N ASP A 180 -7.94 -16.71 -2.78
CA ASP A 180 -8.73 -16.93 -3.99
C ASP A 180 -7.87 -17.53 -5.12
N PRO A 181 -7.97 -18.86 -5.31
CA PRO A 181 -7.23 -19.54 -6.37
C PRO A 181 -7.55 -19.06 -7.80
N SER A 182 -8.70 -18.42 -8.00
CA SER A 182 -9.10 -17.91 -9.33
C SER A 182 -8.24 -16.73 -9.81
N LEU A 183 -7.53 -16.06 -8.91
CA LEU A 183 -6.60 -14.98 -9.27
C LEU A 183 -5.40 -15.48 -10.06
N ALA A 184 -4.99 -16.74 -9.87
CA ALA A 184 -3.93 -17.43 -10.60
C ALA A 184 -2.63 -16.59 -10.74
N LEU A 185 -2.25 -15.87 -9.69
CA LEU A 185 -1.07 -14.99 -9.68
C LEU A 185 0.21 -15.81 -9.75
N VAL A 186 1.20 -15.33 -10.51
CA VAL A 186 2.50 -16.00 -10.62
C VAL A 186 3.26 -15.87 -9.29
N THR A 187 3.66 -17.02 -8.72
CA THR A 187 4.40 -17.09 -7.45
C THR A 187 5.88 -17.40 -7.67
N GLY A 188 6.75 -16.93 -6.74
CA GLY A 188 8.18 -17.28 -6.68
C GLY A 188 9.10 -16.42 -7.55
N ALA A 189 10.37 -16.85 -7.66
CA ALA A 189 11.44 -16.17 -8.42
C ALA A 189 11.14 -16.01 -9.92
N VAL A 190 10.14 -16.71 -10.44
CA VAL A 190 9.69 -16.63 -11.84
C VAL A 190 9.05 -15.26 -12.14
N SER A 191 8.40 -14.62 -11.14
CA SER A 191 7.80 -13.30 -11.31
C SER A 191 8.85 -12.21 -11.58
N GLU A 192 10.06 -12.33 -11.04
CA GLU A 192 11.17 -11.41 -11.31
C GLU A 192 11.80 -11.61 -12.70
N LYS A 193 11.87 -12.87 -13.19
CA LYS A 193 12.44 -13.19 -14.50
C LYS A 193 11.51 -12.87 -15.68
N ILE A 194 10.20 -13.11 -15.53
CA ILE A 194 9.22 -12.79 -16.57
C ILE A 194 9.00 -11.28 -16.68
N GLY A 195 9.21 -10.51 -15.59
CA GLY A 195 9.14 -9.05 -15.57
C GLY A 195 10.25 -8.33 -16.35
N ARG A 196 11.35 -9.01 -16.72
CA ARG A 196 12.51 -8.42 -17.45
C ARG A 196 12.44 -8.53 -18.97
N GLY A 197 11.38 -9.10 -19.55
CA GLY A 197 11.18 -9.20 -20.99
C GLY A 197 10.41 -8.03 -21.58
N ARG A 198 11.12 -7.10 -22.26
CA ARG A 198 10.64 -6.07 -23.20
C ARG A 198 9.40 -5.25 -22.78
N HIS A 199 9.64 -3.97 -22.38
CA HIS A 199 8.74 -2.80 -22.55
C HIS A 199 7.22 -3.03 -22.43
N THR A 200 6.75 -3.73 -21.41
CA THR A 200 5.36 -3.58 -20.97
C THR A 200 5.37 -2.78 -19.68
N THR A 201 5.06 -1.50 -19.78
CA THR A 201 4.64 -0.68 -18.63
C THR A 201 3.41 -1.37 -18.07
N ARG A 202 3.59 -2.24 -17.08
CA ARG A 202 2.47 -2.92 -16.42
C ARG A 202 1.69 -1.84 -15.68
N ARG A 203 0.57 -1.44 -16.27
CA ARG A 203 -0.38 -0.52 -15.64
C ARG A 203 -1.08 -1.28 -14.51
N ALA A 204 -1.36 -0.58 -13.41
CA ALA A 204 -2.15 -1.13 -12.33
C ALA A 204 -3.52 -1.58 -12.85
N GLU A 205 -4.03 -2.68 -12.29
CA GLU A 205 -5.37 -3.21 -12.55
C GLU A 205 -6.04 -3.54 -11.23
N LEU A 206 -7.32 -3.21 -11.09
CA LEU A 206 -8.15 -3.65 -9.97
C LEU A 206 -8.80 -4.99 -10.34
N LEU A 207 -8.43 -6.03 -9.61
CA LEU A 207 -9.03 -7.36 -9.72
C LEU A 207 -10.17 -7.47 -8.71
N PRO A 208 -11.38 -7.85 -9.13
CA PRO A 208 -12.49 -8.08 -8.18
C PRO A 208 -12.09 -9.10 -7.12
N PHE A 209 -12.37 -8.80 -5.86
CA PHE A 209 -12.00 -9.65 -4.75
C PHE A 209 -12.90 -9.38 -3.53
N MET A 210 -13.65 -10.38 -3.07
CA MET A 210 -14.47 -10.33 -1.84
C MET A 210 -15.34 -9.07 -1.69
N ASN A 211 -16.13 -8.76 -2.72
CA ASN A 211 -16.96 -7.54 -2.81
C ASN A 211 -16.17 -6.22 -2.80
N GLY A 212 -14.87 -6.27 -2.96
CA GLY A 212 -13.94 -5.17 -3.12
C GLY A 212 -12.98 -5.45 -4.26
N TYR A 213 -11.73 -4.95 -4.15
CA TYR A 213 -10.73 -5.10 -5.19
C TYR A 213 -9.34 -5.28 -4.58
N VAL A 214 -8.54 -6.11 -5.23
CA VAL A 214 -7.09 -6.16 -5.02
C VAL A 214 -6.39 -5.53 -6.20
N VAL A 215 -5.39 -4.73 -5.92
CA VAL A 215 -4.58 -4.10 -6.96
C VAL A 215 -3.45 -5.04 -7.37
N ASP A 216 -3.50 -5.54 -8.60
CA ASP A 216 -2.37 -6.29 -9.18
C ASP A 216 -1.30 -5.32 -9.65
N THR A 217 -0.18 -5.33 -8.98
CA THR A 217 0.94 -4.46 -9.36
C THR A 217 2.28 -5.04 -8.98
N PRO A 218 3.24 -5.09 -9.89
CA PRO A 218 4.64 -5.09 -9.56
C PRO A 218 5.05 -3.64 -9.22
N GLY A 219 5.58 -3.36 -8.02
CA GLY A 219 6.32 -2.11 -7.86
C GLY A 219 6.10 -1.25 -6.64
N PHE A 220 5.29 -1.60 -5.64
CA PHE A 220 5.28 -0.84 -4.37
C PHE A 220 6.65 -0.87 -3.66
N THR A 221 7.48 -1.88 -3.97
CA THR A 221 8.84 -2.07 -3.44
C THR A 221 9.86 -1.03 -3.92
N GLN A 222 9.57 -0.25 -4.96
CA GLN A 222 10.50 0.69 -5.60
C GLN A 222 10.17 2.16 -5.31
N GLN A 223 9.24 2.43 -4.40
CA GLN A 223 8.90 3.80 -4.05
C GLN A 223 10.03 4.42 -3.23
N GLU A 224 10.52 5.57 -3.69
CA GLU A 224 11.56 6.31 -3.01
C GLU A 224 10.96 7.26 -1.96
N LEU A 225 11.66 7.46 -0.84
CA LEU A 225 11.29 8.41 0.21
C LEU A 225 11.61 9.87 -0.14
N THR A 226 12.12 10.12 -1.35
CA THR A 226 12.67 11.42 -1.78
C THR A 226 11.69 12.59 -1.70
N GLU A 227 10.41 12.32 -1.82
CA GLU A 227 9.36 13.35 -1.77
C GLU A 227 8.78 13.58 -0.37
N ILE A 228 9.26 12.81 0.63
CA ILE A 228 8.76 12.91 2.00
C ILE A 228 9.56 13.98 2.75
N SER A 229 8.85 14.92 3.38
CA SER A 229 9.49 15.89 4.26
C SER A 229 9.83 15.27 5.62
N GLN A 230 10.76 15.89 6.37
CA GLN A 230 11.11 15.44 7.71
C GLN A 230 9.89 15.41 8.63
N GLU A 231 9.03 16.44 8.54
CA GLU A 231 7.83 16.57 9.35
C GLU A 231 6.85 15.41 9.04
N LYS A 232 6.66 15.07 7.77
CA LYS A 232 5.85 13.91 7.37
C LYS A 232 6.44 12.60 7.88
N LEU A 233 7.76 12.42 7.78
CA LEU A 233 8.42 11.23 8.31
C LEU A 233 8.16 11.11 9.81
N THR A 234 8.35 12.19 10.58
CA THR A 234 8.11 12.20 12.04
C THR A 234 6.66 11.83 12.36
N ALA A 235 5.69 12.36 11.59
CA ALA A 235 4.27 12.06 11.78
C ALA A 235 3.91 10.59 11.53
N CYS A 236 4.68 9.87 10.70
CA CYS A 236 4.50 8.42 10.46
C CYS A 236 4.97 7.54 11.63
N PHE A 237 5.65 8.11 12.61
CA PHE A 237 6.01 7.45 13.87
C PHE A 237 5.08 7.93 14.97
N SER A 238 3.84 7.44 14.95
CA SER A 238 2.73 7.90 15.81
C SER A 238 3.07 7.83 17.30
N GLU A 239 3.90 6.86 17.70
CA GLU A 239 4.39 6.69 19.06
C GLU A 239 5.16 7.92 19.58
N PHE A 240 5.80 8.70 18.70
CA PHE A 240 6.55 9.90 19.08
C PHE A 240 5.64 11.01 19.62
N SER A 241 4.38 11.04 19.18
CA SER A 241 3.40 12.05 19.62
C SER A 241 3.09 12.02 21.12
N LYS A 242 3.36 10.87 21.77
CA LYS A 242 3.21 10.70 23.22
C LYS A 242 4.26 11.48 24.03
N TYR A 243 5.38 11.86 23.39
CA TYR A 243 6.53 12.47 24.04
C TYR A 243 6.69 13.93 23.59
N GLY A 244 5.91 14.81 24.23
CA GLY A 244 6.03 16.26 24.05
C GLY A 244 7.17 16.84 24.87
N GLY A 245 7.44 18.16 24.69
CA GLY A 245 8.38 18.90 25.57
C GLY A 245 9.84 18.83 25.11
N CYS A 246 10.12 18.58 23.84
CA CYS A 246 11.46 18.78 23.29
C CYS A 246 11.91 20.23 23.50
N ARG A 247 13.18 20.42 23.84
CA ARG A 247 13.76 21.77 24.10
C ARG A 247 13.70 22.67 22.87
N PHE A 248 13.70 22.10 21.67
CA PHE A 248 13.67 22.83 20.40
C PHE A 248 12.40 22.51 19.61
N ALA A 249 11.88 23.51 18.92
CA ALA A 249 10.75 23.39 18.00
C ALA A 249 11.06 24.16 16.71
N PRO A 250 11.09 23.50 15.53
CA PRO A 250 10.88 22.08 15.33
C PRO A 250 12.06 21.21 15.81
N CYS A 251 11.76 19.99 16.27
CA CYS A 251 12.76 19.00 16.66
C CYS A 251 12.79 17.87 15.63
N SER A 252 13.97 17.49 15.16
CA SER A 252 14.13 16.36 14.26
C SER A 252 14.27 15.02 14.98
N HIS A 253 14.30 15.05 16.32
CA HIS A 253 14.48 13.90 17.18
C HIS A 253 15.76 13.08 16.89
N SER A 254 16.77 13.70 16.27
CA SER A 254 18.04 13.06 15.92
C SER A 254 19.21 13.54 16.79
N HIS A 255 19.66 14.77 16.63
CA HIS A 255 20.88 15.31 17.25
C HIS A 255 20.60 16.34 18.33
N GLU A 256 19.38 16.88 18.43
CA GLU A 256 19.05 17.98 19.35
C GLU A 256 19.22 17.56 20.82
N PRO A 257 19.87 18.38 21.65
CA PRO A 257 19.96 18.14 23.07
C PRO A 257 18.60 18.42 23.75
N GLY A 258 18.25 17.63 24.79
CA GLY A 258 16.97 17.76 25.48
C GLY A 258 15.77 17.35 24.64
N CYS A 259 15.94 16.36 23.74
CA CYS A 259 14.86 15.76 22.96
C CYS A 259 14.14 14.69 23.78
N ALA A 260 12.82 14.85 23.98
CA ALA A 260 12.00 13.92 24.76
C ALA A 260 11.89 12.54 24.08
N VAL A 261 11.78 12.49 22.76
CA VAL A 261 11.73 11.21 21.99
C VAL A 261 13.04 10.43 22.16
N LYS A 262 14.22 11.09 22.09
CA LYS A 262 15.51 10.43 22.35
C LYS A 262 15.60 9.90 23.78
N ALA A 263 15.13 10.66 24.75
CA ALA A 263 15.11 10.23 26.14
C ALA A 263 14.22 9.01 26.35
N ALA A 264 13.03 8.99 25.72
CA ALA A 264 12.10 7.88 25.76
C ALA A 264 12.68 6.60 25.07
N ALA A 265 13.37 6.76 23.93
CA ALA A 265 14.06 5.65 23.29
C ALA A 265 15.20 5.09 24.17
N ALA A 266 15.98 5.97 24.80
CA ALA A 266 17.04 5.55 25.74
C ALA A 266 16.49 4.87 27.00
N ALA A 267 15.28 5.21 27.43
CA ALA A 267 14.58 4.60 28.57
C ALA A 267 13.86 3.28 28.18
N GLY A 268 13.83 2.90 26.90
CA GLY A 268 13.10 1.73 26.42
C GLY A 268 11.59 1.90 26.32
N GLU A 269 11.08 3.14 26.46
CA GLU A 269 9.66 3.47 26.29
C GLU A 269 9.25 3.53 24.82
N ILE A 270 10.20 3.81 23.94
CA ILE A 270 10.11 3.63 22.49
C ILE A 270 11.10 2.53 22.13
N SER A 271 10.68 1.59 21.26
CA SER A 271 11.58 0.55 20.75
C SER A 271 12.84 1.18 20.13
N CYS A 272 14.01 0.67 20.53
CA CYS A 272 15.27 1.06 19.93
C CYS A 272 15.29 0.78 18.43
N GLU A 273 14.75 -0.36 18.00
CA GLU A 273 14.70 -0.74 16.58
C GLU A 273 13.80 0.20 15.76
N ARG A 274 12.68 0.62 16.33
CA ARG A 274 11.80 1.63 15.70
C ARG A 274 12.48 2.99 15.61
N TYR A 275 13.14 3.41 16.69
CA TYR A 275 13.87 4.67 16.70
C TYR A 275 15.05 4.65 15.72
N ASP A 276 15.84 3.58 15.70
CA ASP A 276 16.96 3.41 14.76
C ASP A 276 16.48 3.39 13.29
N ALA A 277 15.33 2.74 13.03
CA ALA A 277 14.71 2.78 11.72
C ALA A 277 14.31 4.22 11.32
N TYR A 278 13.75 5.01 12.26
CA TYR A 278 13.45 6.42 12.02
C TYR A 278 14.70 7.21 11.64
N ILE A 279 15.79 7.08 12.40
CA ILE A 279 17.06 7.78 12.13
C ILE A 279 17.60 7.40 10.75
N ALA A 280 17.62 6.12 10.41
CA ALA A 280 18.11 5.65 9.11
C ALA A 280 17.28 6.22 7.94
N LEU A 281 15.94 6.27 8.08
CA LEU A 281 15.06 6.85 7.06
C LEU A 281 15.22 8.37 6.97
N LEU A 282 15.44 9.06 8.10
CA LEU A 282 15.70 10.50 8.13
C LEU A 282 16.99 10.84 7.42
N ASP A 283 18.07 10.08 7.65
CA ASP A 283 19.37 10.27 7.01
C ASP A 283 19.29 10.01 5.50
N GLU A 284 18.51 9.02 5.06
CA GLU A 284 18.25 8.79 3.65
C GLU A 284 17.55 9.98 2.98
N ILE A 285 16.52 10.54 3.62
CA ILE A 285 15.82 11.72 3.09
C ILE A 285 16.75 12.92 2.99
N ARG A 286 17.62 13.12 3.99
CA ARG A 286 18.59 14.23 4.02
C ARG A 286 19.68 14.08 2.98
N SER A 287 20.20 12.88 2.77
CA SER A 287 21.27 12.62 1.81
C SER A 287 20.85 12.85 0.37
N LYS A 288 19.59 12.59 0.03
CA LYS A 288 19.05 12.75 -1.33
C LYS A 288 18.61 14.19 -1.67
N LYS A 289 18.57 15.10 -0.67
CA LYS A 289 18.27 16.52 -0.87
C LYS A 289 19.53 17.37 -1.11
N LYS A 290 20.73 16.78 -0.99
CA LYS A 290 22.01 17.37 -1.35
C LYS A 290 22.38 17.03 -2.79
#